data_64e06a2847b7d20e9beb730bc822155f
#
_entry.id   64e06a2847b7d20e9beb730bc822155f
#
_cell.length_a   1.000
_cell.length_b   1.000
_cell.length_c   1.000
_cell.angle_alpha   90.00
_cell.angle_beta   90.00
_cell.angle_gamma   90.00
#
_symmetry.space_group_name_H-M   'P 1'
#
loop_
_entity.id
_entity.type
_entity.pdbx_description
1 polymer ?
#
loop_
_entity_poly.entity_id
_entity_poly.type
_entity_poly.pdbx_seq_one_letter_code
_entity_poly.pdbx_strand_id
1 'polypeptide(L)'
;VSGTEVKKHQVSDIIKEVMRYPEGTRFAVFAPVVLPEGRDMKEQLEILRKEGYARLSVNDTVYRISEVLASEELLSYPIELLVDRLTVSDDKTLKSRLADSAETAFFEGHGTCLIRIYTEEGVVVKEFSKKFEADGMIFEEPTDMMFSFNNPLGACPTCEGFGKVLGIDENLVVPDKSLSVYQGAVVCWKGEVMGEWLKDFIVKSEKYNFPIHRPYYDLTQKEKDLLWHGARGLHGIDDFFKFVEENLYKIQYRVMQARYRGKTTCPVCKGSRLRPEALYVQVGGKNIAELVTMPVSEAKAFFDQLELDETDSAIAKRL
;
A
#
# COMPACT_ATOMS: atom_id res chain seq x y z
N VAL A 1 -0.04 4.20 3.98
CA VAL A 1 -1.03 4.14 5.04
C VAL A 1 -0.38 4.40 6.38
N SER A 2 0.57 3.58 6.84
CA SER A 2 1.33 3.81 8.09
C SER A 2 2.53 4.76 7.91
N GLY A 3 3.02 4.93 6.70
CA GLY A 3 4.26 5.64 6.41
C GLY A 3 5.52 4.81 6.69
N THR A 4 5.37 3.54 7.02
CA THR A 4 6.49 2.62 7.22
C THR A 4 7.21 2.39 5.89
N GLU A 5 8.51 2.61 5.88
CA GLU A 5 9.33 2.35 4.70
C GLU A 5 9.49 0.85 4.49
N VAL A 6 9.09 0.37 3.30
CA VAL A 6 9.23 -1.04 2.94
C VAL A 6 10.60 -1.25 2.32
N LYS A 7 11.45 -1.98 3.00
CA LYS A 7 12.81 -2.32 2.54
C LYS A 7 12.98 -3.82 2.41
N LYS A 8 13.65 -4.22 1.35
CA LYS A 8 14.19 -5.57 1.21
C LYS A 8 15.58 -5.58 1.85
N HIS A 9 15.68 -6.26 2.97
CA HIS A 9 16.96 -6.33 3.67
C HIS A 9 17.91 -7.29 2.97
N GLN A 10 19.18 -6.91 2.96
CA GLN A 10 20.29 -7.73 2.50
C GLN A 10 21.13 -8.20 3.69
N VAL A 11 21.97 -9.20 3.47
CA VAL A 11 22.92 -9.66 4.48
C VAL A 11 23.84 -8.54 4.97
N SER A 12 24.20 -7.62 4.07
CA SER A 12 24.98 -6.42 4.41
C SER A 12 24.31 -5.54 5.47
N ASP A 13 22.98 -5.49 5.49
CA ASP A 13 22.25 -4.68 6.47
C ASP A 13 22.30 -5.31 7.85
N ILE A 14 22.22 -6.66 7.91
CA ILE A 14 22.42 -7.41 9.15
C ILE A 14 23.82 -7.17 9.71
N ILE A 15 24.83 -7.27 8.86
CA ILE A 15 26.23 -7.03 9.27
C ILE A 15 26.39 -5.60 9.77
N LYS A 16 25.90 -4.60 9.05
CA LYS A 16 25.95 -3.18 9.47
C LYS A 16 25.26 -2.97 10.81
N GLU A 17 24.10 -3.57 11.01
CA GLU A 17 23.36 -3.41 12.27
C GLU A 17 24.06 -4.07 13.46
N VAL A 18 24.55 -5.31 13.30
CA VAL A 18 25.28 -6.03 14.35
C VAL A 18 26.59 -5.32 14.72
N MET A 19 27.30 -4.78 13.73
CA MET A 19 28.57 -4.06 13.95
C MET A 19 28.42 -2.68 14.62
N ARG A 20 27.19 -2.20 14.88
CA ARG A 20 26.94 -1.01 15.69
C ARG A 20 27.10 -1.25 17.19
N TYR A 21 27.06 -2.51 17.61
CA TYR A 21 27.16 -2.88 19.01
C TYR A 21 28.64 -3.05 19.44
N PRO A 22 28.95 -2.81 20.71
CA PRO A 22 30.33 -2.91 21.23
C PRO A 22 30.92 -4.31 21.01
N GLU A 23 32.24 -4.35 20.84
CA GLU A 23 32.97 -5.61 20.80
C GLU A 23 32.73 -6.44 22.08
N GLY A 24 32.60 -7.73 21.95
CA GLY A 24 32.22 -8.63 23.04
C GLY A 24 30.71 -8.83 23.25
N THR A 25 29.85 -8.03 22.60
CA THR A 25 28.39 -8.20 22.67
C THR A 25 27.99 -9.55 22.06
N ARG A 26 27.23 -10.35 22.80
CA ARG A 26 26.71 -11.64 22.29
C ARG A 26 25.46 -11.42 21.49
N PHE A 27 25.31 -12.19 20.44
CA PHE A 27 24.07 -12.22 19.66
C PHE A 27 23.81 -13.61 19.08
N ALA A 28 22.57 -13.85 18.66
CA ALA A 28 22.17 -15.10 18.07
C ALA A 28 21.29 -14.85 16.82
N VAL A 29 21.46 -15.70 15.84
CA VAL A 29 20.75 -15.69 14.56
C VAL A 29 19.65 -16.73 14.61
N PHE A 30 18.42 -16.31 14.34
CA PHE A 30 17.25 -17.19 14.33
C PHE A 30 16.51 -17.10 13.00
N ALA A 31 15.78 -18.14 12.69
CA ALA A 31 14.83 -18.19 11.59
C ALA A 31 13.45 -18.62 12.13
N PRO A 32 12.36 -17.94 11.80
CA PRO A 32 11.02 -18.42 12.16
C PRO A 32 10.74 -19.74 11.46
N VAL A 33 10.18 -20.71 12.19
CA VAL A 33 9.75 -21.98 11.59
C VAL A 33 8.39 -21.76 10.92
N VAL A 34 8.38 -21.75 9.59
CA VAL A 34 7.18 -21.60 8.79
C VAL A 34 6.70 -22.97 8.32
N LEU A 35 5.40 -23.24 8.49
CA LEU A 35 4.79 -24.49 8.04
C LEU A 35 4.38 -24.41 6.57
N PRO A 36 4.90 -25.28 5.68
CA PRO A 36 4.34 -25.45 4.35
C PRO A 36 2.90 -25.98 4.39
N GLU A 37 2.10 -25.67 3.37
CA GLU A 37 0.73 -26.19 3.26
C GLU A 37 0.70 -27.74 3.35
N GLY A 38 -0.18 -28.24 4.21
CA GLY A 38 -0.38 -29.68 4.38
C GLY A 38 0.64 -30.40 5.26
N ARG A 39 1.56 -29.67 5.91
CA ARG A 39 2.54 -30.26 6.82
C ARG A 39 2.23 -29.87 8.28
N ASP A 40 2.45 -30.82 9.19
CA ASP A 40 2.32 -30.59 10.61
C ASP A 40 3.67 -30.12 11.23
N MET A 41 3.61 -29.44 12.38
CA MET A 41 4.79 -28.91 13.09
C MET A 41 5.76 -30.02 13.49
N LYS A 42 5.28 -31.17 13.93
CA LYS A 42 6.14 -32.29 14.33
C LYS A 42 6.96 -32.81 13.14
N GLU A 43 6.32 -32.95 11.99
CA GLU A 43 6.99 -33.38 10.76
C GLU A 43 8.05 -32.37 10.32
N GLN A 44 7.74 -31.08 10.41
CA GLN A 44 8.70 -30.02 10.06
C GLN A 44 9.92 -30.04 11.00
N LEU A 45 9.71 -30.18 12.30
CA LEU A 45 10.81 -30.25 13.27
C LEU A 45 11.67 -31.51 13.11
N GLU A 46 11.06 -32.65 12.72
CA GLU A 46 11.80 -33.88 12.39
C GLU A 46 12.71 -33.69 11.15
N ILE A 47 12.26 -32.90 10.14
CA ILE A 47 13.07 -32.57 8.97
C ILE A 47 14.25 -31.71 9.41
N LEU A 48 14.03 -30.63 10.13
CA LEU A 48 15.10 -29.76 10.64
C LEU A 48 16.12 -30.53 11.48
N ARG A 49 15.65 -31.51 12.28
CA ARG A 49 16.55 -32.38 13.03
C ARG A 49 17.42 -33.25 12.10
N LYS A 50 16.88 -33.79 11.01
CA LYS A 50 17.61 -34.59 10.01
C LYS A 50 18.61 -33.74 9.21
N GLU A 51 18.34 -32.47 9.02
CA GLU A 51 19.23 -31.50 8.38
C GLU A 51 20.40 -31.07 9.30
N GLY A 52 20.37 -31.52 10.56
CA GLY A 52 21.47 -31.31 11.51
C GLY A 52 21.26 -30.19 12.53
N TYR A 53 20.11 -29.55 12.51
CA TYR A 53 19.77 -28.54 13.52
C TYR A 53 19.45 -29.22 14.86
N ALA A 54 19.85 -28.56 15.94
CA ALA A 54 19.75 -29.18 17.28
C ALA A 54 18.87 -28.39 18.25
N ARG A 55 18.68 -27.09 18.02
CA ARG A 55 18.08 -26.18 19.00
C ARG A 55 17.05 -25.25 18.38
N LEU A 56 15.98 -25.01 19.15
CA LEU A 56 14.89 -24.11 18.84
C LEU A 56 14.70 -23.10 19.96
N SER A 57 14.11 -21.97 19.67
CA SER A 57 13.60 -21.02 20.67
C SER A 57 12.08 -21.07 20.67
N VAL A 58 11.50 -21.17 21.85
CA VAL A 58 10.06 -21.08 22.12
C VAL A 58 9.88 -20.14 23.29
N ASN A 59 9.11 -19.06 23.12
CA ASN A 59 8.92 -18.03 24.15
C ASN A 59 10.26 -17.55 24.75
N ASP A 60 11.21 -17.16 23.90
CA ASP A 60 12.56 -16.68 24.26
C ASP A 60 13.45 -17.67 25.00
N THR A 61 12.99 -18.90 25.22
CA THR A 61 13.75 -19.96 25.86
C THR A 61 14.24 -20.98 24.84
N VAL A 62 15.52 -21.34 24.93
CA VAL A 62 16.14 -22.26 23.97
C VAL A 62 16.06 -23.70 24.48
N TYR A 63 15.44 -24.56 23.68
CA TYR A 63 15.24 -25.98 23.89
C TYR A 63 15.99 -26.81 22.84
N ARG A 64 16.19 -28.08 23.11
CA ARG A 64 16.56 -29.06 22.07
C ARG A 64 15.33 -29.41 21.25
N ILE A 65 15.51 -29.73 19.97
CA ILE A 65 14.39 -30.14 19.08
C ILE A 65 13.66 -31.36 19.68
N SER A 66 14.40 -32.31 20.29
CA SER A 66 13.81 -33.49 20.95
C SER A 66 12.91 -33.15 22.13
N GLU A 67 13.19 -32.07 22.86
CA GLU A 67 12.38 -31.62 24.00
C GLU A 67 11.08 -30.97 23.52
N VAL A 68 11.16 -30.16 22.44
CA VAL A 68 9.98 -29.53 21.82
C VAL A 68 9.06 -30.59 21.22
N LEU A 69 9.61 -31.59 20.52
CA LEU A 69 8.85 -32.70 19.96
C LEU A 69 8.12 -33.57 21.02
N ALA A 70 8.65 -33.62 22.24
CA ALA A 70 8.04 -34.36 23.33
C ALA A 70 6.93 -33.59 24.09
N SER A 71 6.79 -32.29 23.84
CA SER A 71 5.84 -31.43 24.57
C SER A 71 4.82 -30.79 23.59
N GLU A 72 3.56 -31.19 23.73
CA GLU A 72 2.48 -30.57 22.91
C GLU A 72 2.23 -29.11 23.28
N GLU A 73 2.52 -28.73 24.52
CA GLU A 73 2.42 -27.34 24.96
C GLU A 73 3.41 -26.44 24.17
N LEU A 74 4.67 -26.86 24.07
CA LEU A 74 5.70 -26.10 23.34
C LEU A 74 5.39 -25.96 21.83
N LEU A 75 4.74 -26.98 21.26
CA LEU A 75 4.34 -26.96 19.84
C LEU A 75 3.21 -25.96 19.53
N SER A 76 2.48 -25.49 20.55
CA SER A 76 1.39 -24.52 20.37
C SER A 76 1.86 -23.06 20.25
N TYR A 77 3.11 -22.79 20.58
CA TYR A 77 3.72 -21.46 20.50
C TYR A 77 4.50 -21.25 19.19
N PRO A 78 4.75 -19.99 18.81
CA PRO A 78 5.68 -19.69 17.72
C PRO A 78 7.07 -20.26 18.02
N ILE A 79 7.62 -20.96 17.04
CA ILE A 79 8.92 -21.64 17.15
C ILE A 79 9.90 -20.97 16.21
N GLU A 80 11.10 -20.72 16.70
CA GLU A 80 12.21 -20.19 15.92
C GLU A 80 13.39 -21.16 15.94
N LEU A 81 13.98 -21.38 14.79
CA LEU A 81 15.20 -22.17 14.63
C LEU A 81 16.42 -21.35 15.06
N LEU A 82 17.21 -21.85 15.99
CA LEU A 82 18.51 -21.25 16.32
C LEU A 82 19.55 -21.70 15.29
N VAL A 83 19.95 -20.76 14.42
CA VAL A 83 20.94 -21.03 13.36
C VAL A 83 22.37 -20.90 13.90
N ASP A 84 22.71 -19.79 14.56
CA ASP A 84 24.05 -19.60 15.11
C ASP A 84 24.06 -18.70 16.35
N ARG A 85 25.17 -18.77 17.13
CA ARG A 85 25.49 -17.90 18.27
C ARG A 85 26.86 -17.32 18.09
N LEU A 86 26.93 -16.00 18.10
CA LEU A 86 28.14 -15.26 17.76
C LEU A 86 28.41 -14.16 18.79
N THR A 87 29.59 -13.60 18.71
CA THR A 87 30.01 -12.46 19.54
C THR A 87 30.61 -11.39 18.63
N VAL A 88 30.23 -10.14 18.82
CA VAL A 88 30.73 -9.01 18.04
C VAL A 88 32.26 -8.91 18.18
N SER A 89 32.93 -8.92 17.07
CA SER A 89 34.40 -8.63 16.96
C SER A 89 34.67 -7.99 15.60
N ASP A 90 35.72 -7.23 15.47
CA ASP A 90 36.09 -6.61 14.19
C ASP A 90 36.90 -7.56 13.27
N ASP A 91 36.77 -8.85 13.45
CA ASP A 91 37.44 -9.85 12.62
C ASP A 91 36.66 -10.10 11.30
N LYS A 92 37.39 -10.24 10.20
CA LYS A 92 36.82 -10.63 8.89
C LYS A 92 36.13 -11.99 8.93
N THR A 93 36.61 -12.90 9.78
CA THR A 93 36.01 -14.23 9.98
C THR A 93 34.61 -14.12 10.57
N LEU A 94 34.34 -13.20 11.49
CA LEU A 94 33.00 -12.98 12.01
C LEU A 94 32.05 -12.50 10.90
N LYS A 95 32.47 -11.51 10.08
CA LYS A 95 31.63 -10.97 9.00
C LYS A 95 31.24 -12.07 7.99
N SER A 96 32.20 -12.92 7.62
CA SER A 96 31.93 -14.07 6.73
C SER A 96 30.96 -15.08 7.38
N ARG A 97 31.23 -15.48 8.63
CA ARG A 97 30.38 -16.45 9.34
C ARG A 97 28.97 -15.91 9.59
N LEU A 98 28.84 -14.61 9.94
CA LEU A 98 27.54 -13.94 10.07
C LEU A 98 26.79 -13.92 8.74
N ALA A 99 27.50 -13.67 7.61
CA ALA A 99 26.89 -13.71 6.29
C ALA A 99 26.32 -15.08 5.98
N ASP A 100 27.09 -16.15 6.20
CA ASP A 100 26.66 -17.54 5.96
C ASP A 100 25.46 -17.93 6.86
N SER A 101 25.51 -17.54 8.15
CA SER A 101 24.43 -17.78 9.10
C SER A 101 23.17 -16.99 8.75
N ALA A 102 23.29 -15.75 8.28
CA ALA A 102 22.17 -14.93 7.85
C ALA A 102 21.52 -15.48 6.56
N GLU A 103 22.33 -15.92 5.57
CA GLU A 103 21.79 -16.59 4.37
C GLU A 103 21.03 -17.88 4.75
N THR A 104 21.58 -18.69 5.65
CA THR A 104 20.93 -19.87 6.16
C THR A 104 19.61 -19.51 6.86
N ALA A 105 19.61 -18.47 7.71
CA ALA A 105 18.40 -18.02 8.39
C ALA A 105 17.33 -17.51 7.43
N PHE A 106 17.72 -16.77 6.39
CA PHE A 106 16.78 -16.35 5.34
C PHE A 106 16.21 -17.53 4.55
N PHE A 107 17.01 -18.55 4.30
CA PHE A 107 16.57 -19.76 3.59
C PHE A 107 15.54 -20.51 4.42
N GLU A 108 15.86 -20.86 5.67
CA GLU A 108 15.00 -21.61 6.59
C GLU A 108 13.76 -20.82 7.03
N GLY A 109 13.91 -19.50 7.21
CA GLY A 109 12.83 -18.59 7.60
C GLY A 109 11.99 -18.07 6.43
N HIS A 110 12.09 -18.70 5.23
CA HIS A 110 11.34 -18.27 4.03
C HIS A 110 11.46 -16.77 3.73
N GLY A 111 12.66 -16.25 3.88
CA GLY A 111 12.98 -14.84 3.63
C GLY A 111 13.04 -13.97 4.88
N THR A 112 12.79 -14.50 6.06
CA THR A 112 12.85 -13.79 7.35
C THR A 112 14.01 -14.27 8.19
N CYS A 113 14.78 -13.35 8.77
CA CYS A 113 15.88 -13.59 9.68
C CYS A 113 15.69 -12.73 10.94
N LEU A 114 15.87 -13.31 12.11
CA LEU A 114 15.77 -12.62 13.39
C LEU A 114 17.15 -12.60 14.06
N ILE A 115 17.56 -11.43 14.52
CA ILE A 115 18.79 -11.26 15.29
C ILE A 115 18.43 -10.85 16.71
N ARG A 116 18.83 -11.64 17.70
CA ARG A 116 18.71 -11.30 19.11
C ARG A 116 20.06 -10.87 19.65
N ILE A 117 20.15 -9.65 20.12
CA ILE A 117 21.36 -9.04 20.65
C ILE A 117 21.20 -8.92 22.17
N TYR A 118 22.13 -9.48 22.90
CA TYR A 118 22.10 -9.54 24.36
C TYR A 118 22.95 -8.39 24.92
N THR A 119 22.28 -7.32 25.32
CA THR A 119 22.91 -6.13 25.91
C THR A 119 22.76 -6.14 27.43
N GLU A 120 23.47 -5.25 28.12
CA GLU A 120 23.33 -5.05 29.57
C GLU A 120 21.93 -4.55 29.96
N GLU A 121 21.24 -3.84 29.06
CA GLU A 121 19.89 -3.30 29.26
C GLU A 121 18.77 -4.31 28.94
N GLY A 122 19.12 -5.46 28.33
CA GLY A 122 18.17 -6.51 27.95
C GLY A 122 18.43 -7.08 26.57
N VAL A 123 17.45 -7.82 26.04
CA VAL A 123 17.50 -8.44 24.73
C VAL A 123 16.85 -7.52 23.69
N VAL A 124 17.60 -7.14 22.68
CA VAL A 124 17.10 -6.39 21.53
C VAL A 124 16.85 -7.38 20.39
N VAL A 125 15.61 -7.43 19.89
CA VAL A 125 15.22 -8.26 18.74
C VAL A 125 15.14 -7.37 17.51
N LYS A 126 15.84 -7.77 16.45
CA LYS A 126 15.79 -7.12 15.12
C LYS A 126 15.33 -8.14 14.09
N GLU A 127 14.32 -7.78 13.34
CA GLU A 127 13.80 -8.57 12.24
C GLU A 127 14.30 -8.02 10.91
N PHE A 128 14.74 -8.92 10.04
CA PHE A 128 15.17 -8.63 8.68
C PHE A 128 14.38 -9.50 7.71
N SER A 129 13.83 -8.90 6.68
CA SER A 129 13.07 -9.63 5.65
C SER A 129 13.65 -9.37 4.26
N LYS A 130 13.80 -10.45 3.47
CA LYS A 130 14.09 -10.38 2.03
C LYS A 130 12.82 -10.13 1.20
N LYS A 131 11.65 -10.11 1.84
CA LYS A 131 10.38 -9.83 1.20
C LYS A 131 10.08 -8.34 1.28
N PHE A 132 9.37 -7.82 0.29
CA PHE A 132 8.78 -6.50 0.37
C PHE A 132 7.49 -6.59 1.19
N GLU A 133 7.62 -6.53 2.51
CA GLU A 133 6.48 -6.58 3.42
C GLU A 133 6.60 -5.54 4.53
N ALA A 134 5.48 -4.94 4.89
CA ALA A 134 5.35 -4.08 6.05
C ALA A 134 3.91 -4.16 6.58
N ASP A 135 3.74 -4.07 7.90
CA ASP A 135 2.43 -4.07 8.57
C ASP A 135 1.53 -5.26 8.17
N GLY A 136 2.13 -6.43 7.91
CA GLY A 136 1.42 -7.65 7.50
C GLY A 136 0.93 -7.64 6.03
N MET A 137 1.34 -6.66 5.22
CA MET A 137 1.05 -6.59 3.79
C MET A 137 2.31 -6.91 2.98
N ILE A 138 2.13 -7.73 1.94
CA ILE A 138 3.18 -8.05 0.97
C ILE A 138 3.05 -7.08 -0.21
N PHE A 139 4.15 -6.44 -0.58
CA PHE A 139 4.24 -5.53 -1.71
C PHE A 139 4.97 -6.22 -2.88
N GLU A 140 4.55 -5.88 -4.10
CA GLU A 140 5.27 -6.31 -5.30
C GLU A 140 6.62 -5.57 -5.39
N GLU A 141 7.68 -6.29 -5.76
CA GLU A 141 8.98 -5.67 -6.01
C GLU A 141 8.88 -4.70 -7.20
N PRO A 142 9.28 -3.43 -7.05
CA PRO A 142 9.19 -2.45 -8.12
C PRO A 142 10.03 -2.88 -9.33
N THR A 143 9.42 -2.86 -10.50
CA THR A 143 10.08 -3.11 -11.80
C THR A 143 9.80 -1.93 -12.73
N ASP A 144 10.63 -1.73 -13.76
CA ASP A 144 10.42 -0.66 -14.75
C ASP A 144 9.04 -0.73 -15.40
N MET A 145 8.52 -1.95 -15.59
CA MET A 145 7.21 -2.21 -16.17
C MET A 145 6.06 -1.67 -15.31
N MET A 146 6.23 -1.63 -13.98
CA MET A 146 5.23 -1.11 -13.04
C MET A 146 4.97 0.39 -13.23
N PHE A 147 5.94 1.15 -13.73
CA PHE A 147 5.83 2.58 -13.95
C PHE A 147 5.37 2.97 -15.38
N SER A 148 5.02 1.98 -16.21
CA SER A 148 4.52 2.19 -17.56
C SER A 148 3.03 1.90 -17.66
N PHE A 149 2.21 2.93 -17.94
CA PHE A 149 0.78 2.76 -18.17
C PHE A 149 0.44 2.08 -19.51
N ASN A 150 1.42 1.90 -20.40
CA ASN A 150 1.28 1.14 -21.65
C ASN A 150 1.54 -0.38 -21.48
N ASN A 151 1.78 -0.81 -20.25
CA ASN A 151 2.04 -2.20 -19.89
C ASN A 151 0.97 -2.69 -18.90
N PRO A 152 0.41 -3.89 -19.05
CA PRO A 152 -0.56 -4.44 -18.11
C PRO A 152 -0.08 -4.50 -16.65
N LEU A 153 1.23 -4.62 -16.42
CA LEU A 153 1.82 -4.62 -15.07
C LEU A 153 1.79 -3.25 -14.40
N GLY A 154 1.79 -2.17 -15.17
CA GLY A 154 1.77 -0.80 -14.64
C GLY A 154 0.44 -0.07 -14.84
N ALA A 155 -0.35 -0.49 -15.82
CA ALA A 155 -1.64 0.13 -16.12
C ALA A 155 -2.65 -0.04 -14.97
N CYS A 156 -3.40 1.01 -14.69
CA CYS A 156 -4.53 0.94 -13.78
C CYS A 156 -5.56 -0.09 -14.28
N PRO A 157 -5.92 -1.12 -13.50
CA PRO A 157 -6.82 -2.19 -13.95
C PRO A 157 -8.24 -1.69 -14.27
N THR A 158 -8.67 -0.58 -13.65
CA THR A 158 -10.02 -0.03 -13.86
C THR A 158 -10.18 0.70 -15.19
N CYS A 159 -9.15 1.42 -15.63
CA CYS A 159 -9.19 2.21 -16.87
C CYS A 159 -8.17 1.72 -17.92
N GLU A 160 -7.49 0.60 -17.66
CA GLU A 160 -6.53 -0.02 -18.58
C GLU A 160 -5.46 0.95 -19.11
N GLY A 161 -5.03 1.89 -18.26
CA GLY A 161 -4.04 2.90 -18.63
C GLY A 161 -4.60 4.15 -19.36
N PHE A 162 -5.92 4.21 -19.61
CA PHE A 162 -6.51 5.38 -20.28
C PHE A 162 -6.66 6.62 -19.38
N GLY A 163 -6.66 6.43 -18.06
CA GLY A 163 -6.85 7.51 -17.08
C GLY A 163 -8.29 8.02 -16.98
N LYS A 164 -9.18 7.52 -17.84
CA LYS A 164 -10.59 7.88 -17.91
C LYS A 164 -11.46 6.64 -18.03
N VAL A 165 -12.67 6.71 -17.51
CA VAL A 165 -13.71 5.69 -17.60
C VAL A 165 -15.00 6.30 -18.14
N LEU A 166 -15.91 5.47 -18.63
CA LEU A 166 -17.27 5.92 -18.94
C LEU A 166 -18.04 6.05 -17.63
N GLY A 167 -18.41 7.26 -17.29
CA GLY A 167 -19.18 7.58 -16.09
C GLY A 167 -20.15 8.73 -16.35
N ILE A 168 -20.75 9.27 -15.29
CA ILE A 168 -21.59 10.46 -15.37
C ILE A 168 -20.68 11.69 -15.45
N ASP A 169 -20.80 12.45 -16.54
CA ASP A 169 -19.93 13.62 -16.79
C ASP A 169 -20.50 14.86 -16.11
N GLU A 170 -19.72 15.45 -15.22
CA GLU A 170 -20.07 16.70 -14.52
C GLU A 170 -20.47 17.80 -15.48
N ASN A 171 -19.77 17.95 -16.60
CA ASN A 171 -20.06 19.03 -17.56
C ASN A 171 -21.36 18.78 -18.33
N LEU A 172 -21.82 17.54 -18.44
CA LEU A 172 -23.12 17.22 -19.02
C LEU A 172 -24.25 17.40 -17.99
N VAL A 173 -23.97 17.16 -16.70
CA VAL A 173 -24.95 17.33 -15.62
C VAL A 173 -25.08 18.81 -15.23
N VAL A 174 -23.98 19.55 -15.19
CA VAL A 174 -23.91 20.99 -14.87
C VAL A 174 -23.19 21.71 -16.01
N PRO A 175 -23.85 21.92 -17.15
CA PRO A 175 -23.23 22.56 -18.31
C PRO A 175 -22.99 24.06 -18.11
N ASP A 176 -23.82 24.74 -17.36
CA ASP A 176 -23.64 26.15 -17.00
C ASP A 176 -23.32 26.28 -15.50
N LYS A 177 -22.03 26.41 -15.21
CA LYS A 177 -21.54 26.54 -13.84
C LYS A 177 -21.78 27.92 -13.21
N SER A 178 -22.26 28.89 -13.98
CA SER A 178 -22.66 30.19 -13.44
C SER A 178 -24.01 30.17 -12.74
N LEU A 179 -24.82 29.16 -13.01
CA LEU A 179 -26.08 28.97 -12.35
C LEU A 179 -25.90 28.35 -10.95
N SER A 180 -26.81 28.71 -10.06
CA SER A 180 -26.94 28.03 -8.75
C SER A 180 -27.83 26.77 -8.87
N VAL A 181 -27.79 25.90 -7.87
CA VAL A 181 -28.68 24.73 -7.80
C VAL A 181 -30.14 25.17 -7.86
N TYR A 182 -30.50 26.25 -7.15
CA TYR A 182 -31.85 26.82 -7.15
C TYR A 182 -32.28 27.31 -8.57
N GLN A 183 -31.35 27.86 -9.34
CA GLN A 183 -31.59 28.30 -10.73
C GLN A 183 -31.60 27.16 -11.74
N GLY A 184 -31.39 25.95 -11.31
CA GLY A 184 -31.40 24.76 -12.17
C GLY A 184 -30.06 24.45 -12.84
N ALA A 185 -28.93 24.69 -12.17
CA ALA A 185 -27.61 24.28 -12.65
C ALA A 185 -27.56 22.77 -12.96
N VAL A 186 -28.23 21.94 -12.13
CA VAL A 186 -28.32 20.48 -12.30
C VAL A 186 -29.40 20.15 -13.32
N VAL A 187 -29.02 19.95 -14.57
CA VAL A 187 -30.00 19.81 -15.67
C VAL A 187 -30.72 18.49 -15.70
N CYS A 188 -30.17 17.43 -15.09
CA CYS A 188 -30.83 16.13 -14.98
C CYS A 188 -32.05 16.14 -14.03
N TRP A 189 -32.17 17.15 -13.18
CA TRP A 189 -33.31 17.36 -12.27
C TRP A 189 -34.38 18.29 -12.88
N LYS A 190 -34.31 18.62 -14.16
CA LYS A 190 -35.31 19.44 -14.85
C LYS A 190 -36.51 18.61 -15.32
N GLY A 191 -37.68 19.26 -15.37
CA GLY A 191 -38.95 18.64 -15.80
C GLY A 191 -39.86 18.30 -14.62
N GLU A 192 -41.11 17.94 -14.92
CA GLU A 192 -42.15 17.71 -13.90
C GLU A 192 -41.80 16.56 -12.96
N VAL A 193 -41.37 15.43 -13.50
CA VAL A 193 -41.08 14.22 -12.71
C VAL A 193 -39.72 14.32 -12.02
N MET A 194 -38.69 14.73 -12.74
CA MET A 194 -37.33 14.80 -12.18
C MET A 194 -37.12 16.05 -11.31
N GLY A 195 -37.96 17.07 -11.46
CA GLY A 195 -37.93 18.27 -10.59
C GLY A 195 -38.22 17.99 -9.13
N GLU A 196 -38.84 16.86 -8.80
CA GLU A 196 -39.04 16.45 -7.40
C GLU A 196 -37.70 16.21 -6.68
N TRP A 197 -36.67 15.73 -7.39
CA TRP A 197 -35.32 15.58 -6.82
C TRP A 197 -34.71 16.93 -6.43
N LEU A 198 -34.90 17.95 -7.25
CA LEU A 198 -34.45 19.32 -6.94
C LEU A 198 -35.18 19.86 -5.72
N LYS A 199 -36.51 19.70 -5.66
CA LYS A 199 -37.32 20.17 -4.51
C LYS A 199 -36.89 19.45 -3.22
N ASP A 200 -36.75 18.15 -3.27
CA ASP A 200 -36.31 17.35 -2.13
C ASP A 200 -34.91 17.77 -1.66
N PHE A 201 -33.98 17.97 -2.60
CA PHE A 201 -32.64 18.46 -2.28
C PHE A 201 -32.69 19.84 -1.63
N ILE A 202 -33.42 20.79 -2.16
CA ILE A 202 -33.52 22.15 -1.60
C ILE A 202 -34.02 22.11 -0.16
N VAL A 203 -35.10 21.37 0.12
CA VAL A 203 -35.67 21.28 1.48
C VAL A 203 -34.72 20.61 2.46
N LYS A 204 -34.10 19.48 2.06
CA LYS A 204 -33.27 18.68 2.96
C LYS A 204 -31.87 19.23 3.14
N SER A 205 -31.35 19.97 2.18
CA SER A 205 -30.01 20.57 2.23
C SER A 205 -29.86 21.70 3.24
N GLU A 206 -30.99 22.28 3.71
CA GLU A 206 -30.99 23.29 4.75
C GLU A 206 -30.30 22.79 6.05
N LYS A 207 -30.51 21.54 6.41
CA LYS A 207 -29.86 20.89 7.58
C LYS A 207 -28.33 20.89 7.50
N TYR A 208 -27.80 21.00 6.31
CA TYR A 208 -26.36 20.98 6.01
C TYR A 208 -25.80 22.36 5.69
N ASN A 209 -26.62 23.43 5.82
CA ASN A 209 -26.29 24.81 5.47
C ASN A 209 -25.78 24.93 4.02
N PHE A 210 -26.32 24.14 3.08
CA PHE A 210 -25.90 24.16 1.69
C PHE A 210 -26.36 25.46 1.02
N PRO A 211 -25.45 26.21 0.34
CA PRO A 211 -25.75 27.50 -0.26
C PRO A 211 -26.46 27.36 -1.62
N ILE A 212 -27.76 27.03 -1.63
CA ILE A 212 -28.56 26.75 -2.84
C ILE A 212 -28.57 27.85 -3.88
N HIS A 213 -28.33 29.14 -3.49
CA HIS A 213 -28.31 30.28 -4.35
C HIS A 213 -26.92 30.66 -4.87
N ARG A 214 -25.84 30.03 -4.39
CA ARG A 214 -24.48 30.29 -4.83
C ARG A 214 -24.22 29.62 -6.17
N PRO A 215 -23.55 30.30 -7.15
CA PRO A 215 -23.14 29.69 -8.41
C PRO A 215 -22.32 28.42 -8.20
N TYR A 216 -22.49 27.43 -9.07
CA TYR A 216 -21.80 26.14 -8.95
C TYR A 216 -20.26 26.27 -8.94
N TYR A 217 -19.70 27.19 -9.72
CA TYR A 217 -18.24 27.40 -9.74
C TYR A 217 -17.69 27.92 -8.40
N ASP A 218 -18.51 28.66 -7.62
CA ASP A 218 -18.13 29.21 -6.29
C ASP A 218 -18.35 28.23 -5.14
N LEU A 219 -18.90 27.06 -5.40
CA LEU A 219 -19.06 26.03 -4.37
C LEU A 219 -17.70 25.46 -3.96
N THR A 220 -17.49 25.32 -2.67
CA THR A 220 -16.33 24.61 -2.12
C THR A 220 -16.38 23.12 -2.47
N GLN A 221 -15.24 22.43 -2.42
CA GLN A 221 -15.21 20.99 -2.71
C GLN A 221 -16.17 20.21 -1.81
N LYS A 222 -16.24 20.54 -0.52
CA LYS A 222 -17.18 19.90 0.43
C LYS A 222 -18.64 20.09 0.04
N GLU A 223 -18.98 21.28 -0.45
CA GLU A 223 -20.34 21.57 -0.93
C GLU A 223 -20.65 20.82 -2.23
N LYS A 224 -19.67 20.71 -3.13
CA LYS A 224 -19.79 19.88 -4.35
C LYS A 224 -19.94 18.40 -3.97
N ASP A 225 -19.12 17.88 -3.06
CA ASP A 225 -19.22 16.50 -2.59
C ASP A 225 -20.62 16.24 -1.99
N LEU A 226 -21.15 17.17 -1.23
CA LEU A 226 -22.51 17.07 -0.67
C LEU A 226 -23.60 17.05 -1.76
N LEU A 227 -23.47 17.85 -2.80
CA LEU A 227 -24.39 17.88 -3.93
C LEU A 227 -24.32 16.58 -4.77
N TRP A 228 -23.11 16.04 -4.94
CA TRP A 228 -22.91 14.83 -5.74
C TRP A 228 -23.25 13.57 -4.95
N HIS A 229 -22.68 13.39 -3.78
CA HIS A 229 -22.77 12.12 -3.02
C HIS A 229 -23.89 12.12 -1.98
N GLY A 230 -24.52 13.30 -1.71
CA GLY A 230 -25.51 13.40 -0.68
C GLY A 230 -24.98 13.24 0.75
N ALA A 231 -25.89 13.03 1.68
CA ALA A 231 -25.57 12.71 3.08
C ALA A 231 -26.77 11.98 3.74
N ARG A 232 -26.68 11.64 5.03
CA ARG A 232 -27.76 10.93 5.72
C ARG A 232 -29.12 11.65 5.61
N GLY A 233 -30.00 11.10 4.77
CA GLY A 233 -31.33 11.66 4.52
C GLY A 233 -31.36 12.79 3.48
N LEU A 234 -30.26 13.08 2.81
CA LEU A 234 -30.14 13.98 1.67
C LEU A 234 -29.65 13.20 0.47
N HIS A 235 -30.44 13.13 -0.59
CA HIS A 235 -30.09 12.45 -1.84
C HIS A 235 -29.33 13.39 -2.76
N GLY A 236 -28.16 12.95 -3.25
CA GLY A 236 -27.33 13.67 -4.19
C GLY A 236 -27.58 13.28 -5.65
N ILE A 237 -26.73 13.77 -6.53
CA ILE A 237 -26.75 13.44 -7.96
C ILE A 237 -26.46 11.96 -8.19
N ASP A 238 -25.56 11.34 -7.41
CA ASP A 238 -25.26 9.91 -7.54
C ASP A 238 -26.48 9.04 -7.19
N ASP A 239 -27.25 9.40 -6.17
CA ASP A 239 -28.48 8.68 -5.81
C ASP A 239 -29.52 8.77 -6.95
N PHE A 240 -29.59 9.93 -7.61
CA PHE A 240 -30.44 10.10 -8.79
C PHE A 240 -30.02 9.15 -9.93
N PHE A 241 -28.73 9.07 -10.25
CA PHE A 241 -28.26 8.19 -11.31
C PHE A 241 -28.37 6.70 -10.91
N LYS A 242 -28.22 6.37 -9.64
CA LYS A 242 -28.52 5.03 -9.12
C LYS A 242 -29.99 4.67 -9.33
N PHE A 243 -30.91 5.58 -9.02
CA PHE A 243 -32.32 5.39 -9.34
C PHE A 243 -32.56 5.21 -10.85
N VAL A 244 -31.88 5.97 -11.70
CA VAL A 244 -31.95 5.80 -13.16
C VAL A 244 -31.46 4.41 -13.57
N GLU A 245 -30.36 3.92 -13.00
CA GLU A 245 -29.80 2.58 -13.26
C GLU A 245 -30.76 1.44 -12.84
N GLU A 246 -31.40 1.56 -11.70
CA GLU A 246 -32.39 0.60 -11.22
C GLU A 246 -33.64 0.54 -12.13
N ASN A 247 -33.88 1.58 -12.93
CA ASN A 247 -35.03 1.70 -13.82
C ASN A 247 -34.71 1.54 -15.32
N LEU A 248 -33.53 1.03 -15.69
CA LEU A 248 -33.08 0.89 -17.09
C LEU A 248 -33.97 -0.06 -17.94
N TYR A 249 -34.90 -0.81 -17.35
CA TYR A 249 -35.89 -1.56 -18.07
C TYR A 249 -36.85 -0.66 -18.86
N LYS A 250 -37.01 0.62 -18.48
CA LYS A 250 -37.77 1.64 -19.22
C LYS A 250 -36.85 2.42 -20.16
N ILE A 251 -37.32 2.63 -21.40
CA ILE A 251 -36.53 3.24 -22.48
C ILE A 251 -36.06 4.67 -22.13
N GLN A 252 -36.95 5.44 -21.45
CA GLN A 252 -36.63 6.83 -21.07
C GLN A 252 -35.41 6.95 -20.14
N TYR A 253 -35.23 6.01 -19.24
CA TYR A 253 -34.07 6.03 -18.31
C TYR A 253 -32.78 5.61 -19.01
N ARG A 254 -32.87 4.70 -20.00
CA ARG A 254 -31.71 4.37 -20.87
C ARG A 254 -31.23 5.59 -21.68
N VAL A 255 -32.17 6.34 -22.26
CA VAL A 255 -31.88 7.56 -23.00
C VAL A 255 -31.31 8.63 -22.06
N MET A 256 -31.86 8.76 -20.86
CA MET A 256 -31.37 9.70 -19.85
C MET A 256 -29.94 9.37 -19.43
N GLN A 257 -29.65 8.11 -19.07
CA GLN A 257 -28.31 7.69 -18.72
C GLN A 257 -27.30 7.96 -19.85
N ALA A 258 -27.66 7.60 -21.09
CA ALA A 258 -26.80 7.82 -22.26
C ALA A 258 -26.48 9.31 -22.49
N ARG A 259 -27.44 10.22 -22.21
CA ARG A 259 -27.27 11.67 -22.36
C ARG A 259 -26.21 12.24 -21.43
N TYR A 260 -26.07 11.70 -20.20
CA TYR A 260 -25.16 12.21 -19.19
C TYR A 260 -23.89 11.38 -19.03
N ARG A 261 -23.75 10.30 -19.83
CA ARG A 261 -22.51 9.53 -19.88
C ARG A 261 -21.44 10.25 -20.71
N GLY A 262 -20.26 10.33 -20.15
CA GLY A 262 -19.07 10.87 -20.79
C GLY A 262 -17.80 10.20 -20.30
N LYS A 263 -16.67 10.69 -20.79
CA LYS A 263 -15.35 10.25 -20.32
C LYS A 263 -14.99 11.03 -19.06
N THR A 264 -15.10 10.38 -17.90
CA THR A 264 -14.76 10.96 -16.61
C THR A 264 -13.39 10.49 -16.16
N THR A 265 -12.73 11.25 -15.28
CA THR A 265 -11.46 10.82 -14.67
C THR A 265 -11.67 9.51 -13.91
N CYS A 266 -10.78 8.55 -14.12
CA CYS A 266 -10.86 7.27 -13.43
C CYS A 266 -10.81 7.46 -11.90
N PRO A 267 -11.78 6.95 -11.13
CA PRO A 267 -11.85 7.16 -9.69
C PRO A 267 -10.71 6.47 -8.93
N VAL A 268 -10.14 5.41 -9.48
CA VAL A 268 -9.07 4.63 -8.86
C VAL A 268 -7.71 5.32 -9.04
N CYS A 269 -7.29 5.54 -10.28
CA CYS A 269 -5.99 6.16 -10.56
C CYS A 269 -6.01 7.69 -10.56
N LYS A 270 -7.18 8.32 -10.46
CA LYS A 270 -7.37 9.78 -10.47
C LYS A 270 -6.64 10.47 -11.63
N GLY A 271 -6.55 9.78 -12.78
CA GLY A 271 -5.91 10.30 -13.99
C GLY A 271 -4.42 9.96 -14.13
N SER A 272 -3.76 9.39 -13.15
CA SER A 272 -2.34 8.97 -13.23
C SER A 272 -2.10 7.85 -14.25
N ARG A 273 -3.14 7.09 -14.62
CA ARG A 273 -3.12 5.94 -15.52
C ARG A 273 -2.43 4.70 -14.95
N LEU A 274 -1.71 4.85 -13.84
CA LEU A 274 -0.94 3.80 -13.19
C LEU A 274 -1.77 3.09 -12.12
N ARG A 275 -1.39 1.86 -11.84
CA ARG A 275 -1.93 1.10 -10.71
C ARG A 275 -1.50 1.75 -9.38
N PRO A 276 -2.30 1.59 -8.30
CA PRO A 276 -1.99 2.21 -7.01
C PRO A 276 -0.63 1.82 -6.44
N GLU A 277 -0.18 0.57 -6.70
CA GLU A 277 1.08 0.02 -6.20
C GLU A 277 2.29 0.79 -6.73
N ALA A 278 2.23 1.29 -7.98
CA ALA A 278 3.28 2.12 -8.56
C ALA A 278 3.44 3.47 -7.82
N LEU A 279 2.38 3.95 -7.17
CA LEU A 279 2.38 5.22 -6.45
C LEU A 279 2.94 5.09 -5.02
N TYR A 280 3.16 3.86 -4.53
CA TYR A 280 3.80 3.64 -3.24
C TYR A 280 5.32 3.90 -3.32
N VAL A 281 5.90 3.78 -4.51
CA VAL A 281 7.32 4.08 -4.71
C VAL A 281 7.52 5.59 -4.79
N GLN A 282 8.39 6.10 -3.93
CA GLN A 282 8.68 7.52 -3.82
C GLN A 282 10.16 7.80 -3.98
N VAL A 283 10.49 8.90 -4.64
CA VAL A 283 11.83 9.46 -4.74
C VAL A 283 11.78 10.87 -4.15
N GLY A 284 12.57 11.14 -3.13
CA GLY A 284 12.52 12.43 -2.43
C GLY A 284 11.13 12.80 -1.89
N GLY A 285 10.34 11.80 -1.44
CA GLY A 285 8.99 11.99 -0.93
C GLY A 285 7.91 12.24 -1.97
N LYS A 286 8.20 12.06 -3.27
CA LYS A 286 7.24 12.21 -4.37
C LYS A 286 7.13 10.94 -5.20
N ASN A 287 5.90 10.58 -5.56
CA ASN A 287 5.63 9.48 -6.47
C ASN A 287 5.68 9.91 -7.94
N ILE A 288 5.73 8.92 -8.85
CA ILE A 288 5.82 9.20 -10.28
C ILE A 288 4.67 10.05 -10.84
N ALA A 289 3.44 9.89 -10.34
CA ALA A 289 2.30 10.68 -10.83
C ALA A 289 2.43 12.16 -10.45
N GLU A 290 2.96 12.45 -9.26
CA GLU A 290 3.26 13.83 -8.82
C GLU A 290 4.38 14.43 -9.65
N LEU A 291 5.46 13.66 -9.90
CA LEU A 291 6.60 14.12 -10.69
C LEU A 291 6.23 14.45 -12.14
N VAL A 292 5.47 13.59 -12.82
CA VAL A 292 5.10 13.83 -14.24
C VAL A 292 4.06 14.93 -14.41
N THR A 293 3.36 15.35 -13.37
CA THR A 293 2.41 16.48 -13.42
C THR A 293 3.04 17.80 -13.09
N MET A 294 4.31 17.81 -12.63
CA MET A 294 5.03 19.06 -12.36
C MET A 294 5.39 19.81 -13.64
N PRO A 295 5.42 21.14 -13.59
CA PRO A 295 6.11 21.93 -14.59
C PRO A 295 7.57 21.51 -14.74
N VAL A 296 8.09 21.50 -15.97
CA VAL A 296 9.48 21.03 -16.25
C VAL A 296 10.53 21.76 -15.41
N SER A 297 10.33 23.07 -15.18
CA SER A 297 11.23 23.88 -14.35
C SER A 297 11.25 23.42 -12.87
N GLU A 298 10.08 23.06 -12.33
CA GLU A 298 9.96 22.57 -10.96
C GLU A 298 10.52 21.15 -10.84
N ALA A 299 10.24 20.28 -11.80
CA ALA A 299 10.79 18.93 -11.85
C ALA A 299 12.33 18.97 -11.92
N LYS A 300 12.89 19.87 -12.75
CA LYS A 300 14.34 20.06 -12.82
C LYS A 300 14.90 20.52 -11.47
N ALA A 301 14.31 21.55 -10.84
CA ALA A 301 14.75 22.03 -9.53
C ALA A 301 14.67 20.95 -8.45
N PHE A 302 13.62 20.11 -8.51
CA PHE A 302 13.47 18.98 -7.59
C PHE A 302 14.62 17.98 -7.73
N PHE A 303 14.98 17.57 -8.95
CA PHE A 303 16.08 16.63 -9.16
C PHE A 303 17.45 17.25 -8.88
N ASP A 304 17.65 18.54 -9.15
CA ASP A 304 18.89 19.24 -8.83
C ASP A 304 19.14 19.35 -7.31
N GLN A 305 18.08 19.34 -6.48
CA GLN A 305 18.15 19.43 -5.02
C GLN A 305 18.04 18.08 -4.31
N LEU A 306 17.87 16.99 -5.06
CA LEU A 306 17.66 15.67 -4.49
C LEU A 306 18.95 15.15 -3.84
N GLU A 307 18.88 14.92 -2.53
CA GLU A 307 19.96 14.27 -1.80
C GLU A 307 19.81 12.75 -1.91
N LEU A 308 20.81 12.10 -2.50
CA LEU A 308 20.88 10.65 -2.67
C LEU A 308 22.05 10.08 -1.86
N ASP A 309 21.93 8.85 -1.40
CA ASP A 309 23.02 8.13 -0.82
C ASP A 309 24.14 7.80 -1.86
N GLU A 310 25.27 7.24 -1.41
CA GLU A 310 26.39 6.95 -2.30
C GLU A 310 26.03 5.95 -3.41
N THR A 311 25.16 4.97 -3.11
CA THR A 311 24.72 3.92 -4.03
C THR A 311 23.78 4.50 -5.09
N ASP A 312 22.77 5.23 -4.64
CA ASP A 312 21.77 5.85 -5.52
C ASP A 312 22.39 6.96 -6.37
N SER A 313 23.33 7.72 -5.82
CA SER A 313 24.12 8.72 -6.56
C SER A 313 24.95 8.10 -7.69
N ALA A 314 25.50 6.90 -7.46
CA ALA A 314 26.26 6.19 -8.50
C ALA A 314 25.36 5.68 -9.64
N ILE A 315 24.11 5.32 -9.33
CA ILE A 315 23.10 4.91 -10.32
C ILE A 315 22.62 6.14 -11.09
N ALA A 316 22.25 7.20 -10.39
CA ALA A 316 21.73 8.45 -10.98
C ALA A 316 22.71 9.12 -11.95
N LYS A 317 24.02 8.98 -11.71
CA LYS A 317 25.07 9.53 -12.63
C LYS A 317 25.11 8.83 -13.99
N ARG A 318 24.45 7.67 -14.15
CA ARG A 318 24.38 6.93 -15.43
C ARG A 318 23.16 7.32 -16.27
N LEU A 319 22.24 8.05 -15.69
CA LEU A 319 21.03 8.60 -16.33
C LEU A 319 21.25 10.02 -16.78
#